data_d0445992dd4c3ca0b1ff94604c949807
#
_entry.id   d0445992dd4c3ca0b1ff94604c949807
#
_cell.length_a   1.000
_cell.length_b   1.000
_cell.length_c   1.000
_cell.angle_alpha   90.00
_cell.angle_beta   90.00
_cell.angle_gamma   90.00
#
_symmetry.space_group_name_H-M   'P 1'
#
loop_
_entity.id
_entity.type
_entity.pdbx_description
1 polymer ?
#
loop_
_entity_poly.entity_id
_entity_poly.type
_entity_poly.pdbx_seq_one_letter_code
_entity_poly.pdbx_strand_id
1 'polypeptide(L)'
;YNNTYTANNKDYIMVTGSTIGDTKAANKDVTYTWKKDGAPYVVSEDLTINPSGSNIPSTTTWIIQSGTIIKFKKDVDVYISSTTANNNGAVQATGVTFQGYNATDGWNGFGFRANTNDSKTLLDSCIIQDASWAIYCTGASPTIKNSTINNNTNGIYSDGSSSPIIWNNTFSNITGTTISMEVTQIDSSINGLTVSNNTNNFIVVRGDRLSEYGRTYDWLDPGIPYRLDSHLDVYASSNPTDTDNDATV
;
A
#
# COMPACT_ATOMS: atom_id res chain seq x y z
N TYR A 1 -5.64 -27.68 -10.39
CA TYR A 1 -4.92 -28.91 -10.02
C TYR A 1 -4.67 -28.86 -8.52
N ASN A 2 -5.12 -29.89 -7.79
CA ASN A 2 -4.87 -30.03 -6.35
C ASN A 2 -3.53 -30.72 -6.16
N ASN A 3 -2.48 -29.97 -5.90
CA ASN A 3 -1.20 -30.52 -5.50
C ASN A 3 -1.19 -30.84 -4.01
N THR A 4 -0.68 -31.99 -3.64
CA THR A 4 -0.49 -32.38 -2.25
C THR A 4 1.00 -32.34 -1.93
N TYR A 5 1.36 -31.57 -0.93
CA TYR A 5 2.74 -31.43 -0.44
C TYR A 5 2.82 -32.14 0.89
N THR A 6 3.44 -33.31 0.90
CA THR A 6 3.61 -34.11 2.11
C THR A 6 5.03 -34.65 2.20
N ALA A 7 5.60 -34.62 3.41
CA ALA A 7 6.91 -35.16 3.73
C ALA A 7 8.10 -34.63 2.90
N ASN A 8 8.01 -33.39 2.41
CA ASN A 8 9.10 -32.70 1.74
C ASN A 8 9.92 -31.90 2.77
N ASN A 9 11.23 -31.75 2.51
CA ASN A 9 12.08 -30.90 3.35
C ASN A 9 11.70 -29.40 3.22
N LYS A 10 10.92 -29.03 2.19
CA LYS A 10 10.48 -27.67 1.92
C LYS A 10 9.09 -27.70 1.26
N ASP A 11 8.06 -27.46 2.05
CA ASP A 11 6.67 -27.44 1.58
C ASP A 11 6.26 -26.01 1.15
N TYR A 12 6.87 -25.51 0.07
CA TYR A 12 6.54 -24.21 -0.51
C TYR A 12 6.88 -24.13 -2.01
N ILE A 13 6.27 -23.15 -2.68
CA ILE A 13 6.58 -22.80 -4.07
C ILE A 13 7.58 -21.64 -4.04
N MET A 14 8.83 -21.87 -4.46
CA MET A 14 9.85 -20.82 -4.53
C MET A 14 9.62 -19.94 -5.75
N VAL A 15 9.62 -18.62 -5.52
CA VAL A 15 9.58 -17.58 -6.56
C VAL A 15 10.90 -16.83 -6.55
N THR A 16 11.64 -16.94 -7.65
CA THR A 16 12.99 -16.37 -7.82
C THR A 16 13.06 -15.34 -8.94
N GLY A 17 11.96 -14.87 -9.47
CA GLY A 17 11.93 -13.85 -10.52
C GLY A 17 11.65 -12.48 -9.95
N SER A 18 12.16 -11.44 -10.62
CA SER A 18 12.07 -10.05 -10.17
C SER A 18 10.88 -9.26 -10.76
N THR A 19 10.23 -9.76 -11.81
CA THR A 19 9.17 -9.01 -12.49
C THR A 19 8.00 -9.89 -12.89
N ILE A 20 6.80 -9.46 -12.51
CA ILE A 20 5.54 -9.96 -13.08
C ILE A 20 5.11 -8.96 -14.15
N GLY A 21 5.22 -9.33 -15.41
CA GLY A 21 4.86 -8.50 -16.54
C GLY A 21 5.18 -9.17 -17.87
N ASP A 22 4.61 -8.68 -18.96
CA ASP A 22 4.83 -9.22 -20.30
C ASP A 22 5.47 -8.16 -21.21
N THR A 23 6.63 -8.51 -21.78
CA THR A 23 7.35 -7.68 -22.75
C THR A 23 6.67 -7.62 -24.12
N LYS A 24 5.73 -8.53 -24.39
CA LYS A 24 5.11 -8.73 -25.71
C LYS A 24 3.67 -8.24 -25.79
N ALA A 25 3.05 -7.88 -24.68
CA ALA A 25 1.67 -7.42 -24.66
C ALA A 25 1.57 -5.94 -25.07
N ALA A 26 1.85 -5.65 -26.32
CA ALA A 26 1.61 -4.32 -26.88
C ALA A 26 0.12 -3.97 -26.78
N ASN A 27 -0.22 -2.91 -26.03
CA ASN A 27 -1.58 -2.37 -25.89
C ASN A 27 -2.63 -3.31 -25.28
N LYS A 28 -2.24 -4.25 -24.41
CA LYS A 28 -3.19 -5.14 -23.75
C LYS A 28 -2.92 -5.24 -22.25
N ASP A 29 -3.99 -5.17 -21.49
CA ASP A 29 -3.94 -5.53 -20.07
C ASP A 29 -3.66 -7.03 -19.92
N VAL A 30 -2.77 -7.36 -18.99
CA VAL A 30 -2.37 -8.74 -18.70
C VAL A 30 -2.62 -9.04 -17.24
N THR A 31 -3.15 -10.23 -16.99
CA THR A 31 -3.43 -10.70 -15.63
C THR A 31 -2.62 -11.96 -15.31
N TYR A 32 -1.95 -11.93 -14.18
CA TYR A 32 -1.25 -13.09 -13.60
C TYR A 32 -1.93 -13.50 -12.31
N THR A 33 -2.40 -14.75 -12.25
CA THR A 33 -3.11 -15.24 -11.06
C THR A 33 -2.26 -16.24 -10.29
N TRP A 34 -1.97 -15.92 -9.03
CA TRP A 34 -1.39 -16.86 -8.09
C TRP A 34 -2.52 -17.57 -7.34
N LYS A 35 -2.58 -18.88 -7.50
CA LYS A 35 -3.66 -19.71 -6.96
C LYS A 35 -3.29 -20.25 -5.59
N LYS A 36 -4.31 -20.48 -4.76
CA LYS A 36 -4.16 -21.26 -3.53
C LYS A 36 -3.93 -22.72 -3.91
N ASP A 37 -2.72 -23.20 -3.75
CA ASP A 37 -2.30 -24.54 -4.20
C ASP A 37 -1.77 -25.43 -3.05
N GLY A 38 -2.26 -25.23 -1.83
CA GLY A 38 -1.92 -26.09 -0.68
C GLY A 38 -0.58 -25.77 0.00
N ALA A 39 0.34 -25.10 -0.70
CA ALA A 39 1.62 -24.66 -0.16
C ALA A 39 1.77 -23.13 -0.25
N PRO A 40 2.48 -22.47 0.68
CA PRO A 40 2.78 -21.05 0.57
C PRO A 40 3.74 -20.76 -0.60
N TYR A 41 3.63 -19.58 -1.18
CA TYR A 41 4.67 -19.04 -2.04
C TYR A 41 5.78 -18.43 -1.18
N VAL A 42 7.03 -18.60 -1.58
CA VAL A 42 8.18 -17.95 -0.95
C VAL A 42 8.89 -17.11 -1.99
N VAL A 43 8.83 -15.80 -1.83
CA VAL A 43 9.51 -14.82 -2.69
C VAL A 43 10.90 -14.54 -2.11
N SER A 44 11.94 -14.75 -2.89
CA SER A 44 13.33 -14.64 -2.43
C SER A 44 14.08 -13.40 -2.91
N GLU A 45 13.50 -12.65 -3.82
CA GLU A 45 14.07 -11.45 -4.43
C GLU A 45 12.99 -10.41 -4.61
N ASP A 46 13.36 -9.14 -4.80
CA ASP A 46 12.42 -8.07 -5.06
C ASP A 46 11.47 -8.41 -6.20
N LEU A 47 10.20 -8.09 -6.00
CA LEU A 47 9.15 -8.38 -6.96
C LEU A 47 8.53 -7.09 -7.47
N THR A 48 8.61 -6.87 -8.78
CA THR A 48 7.98 -5.71 -9.43
C THR A 48 6.79 -6.15 -10.27
N ILE A 49 5.63 -5.53 -10.06
CA ILE A 49 4.43 -5.76 -10.87
C ILE A 49 4.34 -4.62 -11.87
N ASN A 50 4.73 -4.92 -13.12
CA ASN A 50 4.90 -3.90 -14.13
C ASN A 50 4.89 -4.52 -15.53
N PRO A 51 4.17 -3.97 -16.52
CA PRO A 51 4.38 -4.37 -17.90
C PRO A 51 5.81 -3.98 -18.33
N SER A 52 6.58 -4.93 -18.82
CA SER A 52 7.90 -4.68 -19.35
C SER A 52 7.80 -4.32 -20.82
N GLY A 53 7.94 -3.05 -21.13
CA GLY A 53 7.93 -2.52 -22.51
C GLY A 53 7.87 -1.01 -22.51
N SER A 54 8.55 -0.36 -23.43
CA SER A 54 8.56 1.08 -23.51
C SER A 54 7.28 1.62 -24.16
N ASN A 55 6.64 2.60 -23.53
CA ASN A 55 5.65 3.53 -24.08
C ASN A 55 4.31 2.94 -24.59
N ILE A 56 3.83 1.84 -24.01
CA ILE A 56 2.54 1.28 -24.41
C ILE A 56 1.62 1.30 -23.19
N PRO A 57 0.49 2.03 -23.24
CA PRO A 57 -0.45 2.07 -22.11
C PRO A 57 -1.07 0.69 -21.90
N SER A 58 -0.62 -0.02 -20.90
CA SER A 58 -1.15 -1.32 -20.49
C SER A 58 -1.01 -1.50 -18.97
N THR A 59 -1.87 -2.33 -18.39
CA THR A 59 -1.81 -2.67 -16.97
C THR A 59 -1.43 -4.13 -16.80
N THR A 60 -0.41 -4.39 -16.00
CA THR A 60 -0.18 -5.74 -15.46
C THR A 60 -0.88 -5.85 -14.12
N THR A 61 -1.81 -6.78 -14.00
CA THR A 61 -2.54 -7.05 -12.76
C THR A 61 -2.09 -8.37 -12.14
N TRP A 62 -1.62 -8.30 -10.91
CA TRP A 62 -1.33 -9.48 -10.11
C TRP A 62 -2.55 -9.81 -9.24
N ILE A 63 -3.24 -10.89 -9.55
CA ILE A 63 -4.38 -11.39 -8.79
C ILE A 63 -3.91 -12.53 -7.89
N ILE A 64 -4.28 -12.48 -6.62
CA ILE A 64 -3.94 -13.49 -5.63
C ILE A 64 -5.22 -14.10 -5.08
N GLN A 65 -5.37 -15.39 -5.24
CA GLN A 65 -6.55 -16.11 -4.79
C GLN A 65 -6.66 -16.10 -3.26
N SER A 66 -7.87 -15.93 -2.76
CA SER A 66 -8.17 -15.92 -1.33
C SER A 66 -7.66 -17.17 -0.60
N GLY A 67 -7.11 -16.97 0.60
CA GLY A 67 -6.51 -18.00 1.42
C GLY A 67 -5.09 -18.40 1.00
N THR A 68 -4.49 -17.69 0.03
CA THR A 68 -3.07 -17.85 -0.31
C THR A 68 -2.20 -17.24 0.78
N ILE A 69 -1.07 -17.89 1.07
CA ILE A 69 -0.02 -17.37 1.96
C ILE A 69 1.20 -17.07 1.10
N ILE A 70 1.70 -15.84 1.18
CA ILE A 70 2.93 -15.42 0.53
C ILE A 70 3.92 -15.02 1.61
N LYS A 71 5.09 -15.64 1.58
CA LYS A 71 6.20 -15.38 2.49
C LYS A 71 7.33 -14.69 1.74
N PHE A 72 7.89 -13.68 2.33
CA PHE A 72 8.99 -12.92 1.75
C PHE A 72 10.27 -13.16 2.54
N LYS A 73 11.36 -13.39 1.84
CA LYS A 73 12.66 -13.43 2.49
C LYS A 73 13.05 -12.03 2.98
N LYS A 74 14.09 -12.02 3.82
CA LYS A 74 14.61 -10.79 4.40
C LYS A 74 14.92 -9.74 3.33
N ASP A 75 14.56 -8.48 3.63
CA ASP A 75 14.83 -7.29 2.82
C ASP A 75 14.17 -7.28 1.43
N VAL A 76 13.22 -8.19 1.14
CA VAL A 76 12.49 -8.22 -0.13
C VAL A 76 11.49 -7.06 -0.19
N ASP A 77 11.50 -6.33 -1.30
CA ASP A 77 10.51 -5.32 -1.66
C ASP A 77 9.47 -5.87 -2.65
N VAL A 78 8.22 -5.41 -2.53
CA VAL A 78 7.18 -5.65 -3.55
C VAL A 78 6.74 -4.32 -4.13
N TYR A 79 7.17 -4.01 -5.34
CA TYR A 79 6.82 -2.77 -6.02
C TYR A 79 5.64 -2.96 -6.97
N ILE A 80 4.61 -2.15 -6.80
CA ILE A 80 3.50 -2.07 -7.73
C ILE A 80 3.75 -0.90 -8.65
N SER A 81 3.97 -1.22 -9.93
CA SER A 81 4.43 -0.31 -10.98
C SER A 81 5.87 0.19 -10.86
N SER A 82 6.40 0.67 -11.97
CA SER A 82 7.75 1.20 -12.06
C SER A 82 7.76 2.73 -12.07
N THR A 83 8.94 3.31 -12.02
CA THR A 83 9.15 4.76 -12.24
C THR A 83 9.06 5.18 -13.71
N THR A 84 8.86 4.21 -14.63
CA THR A 84 8.75 4.49 -16.08
C THR A 84 7.31 4.84 -16.44
N ALA A 85 7.11 5.98 -17.08
CA ALA A 85 5.80 6.46 -17.50
C ALA A 85 5.06 5.45 -18.41
N ASN A 86 3.73 5.42 -18.32
CA ASN A 86 2.79 4.59 -19.08
C ASN A 86 2.78 3.08 -18.79
N ASN A 87 3.57 2.60 -17.85
CA ASN A 87 3.57 1.19 -17.46
C ASN A 87 2.86 1.05 -16.12
N ASN A 88 1.63 0.55 -16.13
CA ASN A 88 0.81 0.49 -14.92
C ASN A 88 0.83 -0.90 -14.29
N GLY A 89 1.14 -0.97 -13.00
CA GLY A 89 0.98 -2.16 -12.18
C GLY A 89 -0.31 -2.11 -11.36
N ALA A 90 -0.85 -3.26 -11.04
CA ALA A 90 -1.95 -3.39 -10.09
C ALA A 90 -1.84 -4.69 -9.29
N VAL A 91 -2.35 -4.70 -8.07
CA VAL A 91 -2.51 -5.92 -7.26
C VAL A 91 -3.95 -6.04 -6.79
N GLN A 92 -4.52 -7.23 -6.90
CA GLN A 92 -5.84 -7.57 -6.36
C GLN A 92 -5.69 -8.76 -5.41
N ALA A 93 -5.85 -8.50 -4.14
CA ALA A 93 -5.77 -9.50 -3.09
C ALA A 93 -6.95 -9.36 -2.14
N THR A 94 -7.67 -10.46 -1.92
CA THR A 94 -8.74 -10.54 -0.92
C THR A 94 -8.54 -11.79 -0.07
N GLY A 95 -8.44 -11.60 1.26
CA GLY A 95 -8.24 -12.71 2.19
C GLY A 95 -6.89 -13.42 2.01
N VAL A 96 -5.83 -12.67 1.74
CA VAL A 96 -4.46 -13.16 1.52
C VAL A 96 -3.58 -12.80 2.71
N THR A 97 -2.65 -13.69 3.07
CA THR A 97 -1.63 -13.42 4.08
C THR A 97 -0.29 -13.11 3.42
N PHE A 98 0.27 -11.94 3.73
CA PHE A 98 1.61 -11.49 3.35
C PHE A 98 2.47 -11.40 4.61
N GLN A 99 3.57 -12.13 4.67
CA GLN A 99 4.37 -12.21 5.89
C GLN A 99 5.86 -12.44 5.61
N GLY A 100 6.71 -12.17 6.60
CA GLY A 100 8.10 -12.60 6.58
C GLY A 100 8.23 -14.13 6.45
N TYR A 101 9.31 -14.59 5.84
CA TYR A 101 9.59 -16.02 5.69
C TYR A 101 9.69 -16.74 7.06
N ASN A 102 10.33 -16.08 8.01
CA ASN A 102 10.41 -16.45 9.42
C ASN A 102 9.98 -15.25 10.26
N ALA A 103 9.73 -15.48 11.55
CA ALA A 103 9.40 -14.41 12.51
C ALA A 103 10.53 -13.35 12.67
N THR A 104 11.75 -13.67 12.27
CA THR A 104 12.93 -12.78 12.34
C THR A 104 13.34 -12.20 10.99
N ASP A 105 12.81 -12.71 9.89
CA ASP A 105 13.11 -12.24 8.54
C ASP A 105 12.06 -11.21 8.13
N GLY A 106 12.28 -9.97 8.52
CA GLY A 106 11.47 -8.85 8.06
C GLY A 106 11.69 -8.58 6.56
N TRP A 107 10.60 -8.44 5.80
CA TRP A 107 10.64 -7.93 4.43
C TRP A 107 10.42 -6.41 4.43
N ASN A 108 10.65 -5.75 3.30
CA ASN A 108 10.54 -4.30 3.27
C ASN A 108 9.09 -3.81 3.17
N GLY A 109 8.20 -4.58 2.51
CA GLY A 109 6.78 -4.30 2.37
C GLY A 109 6.33 -3.99 0.95
N PHE A 110 5.13 -3.42 0.82
CA PHE A 110 4.58 -2.96 -0.45
C PHE A 110 4.98 -1.52 -0.73
N GLY A 111 5.59 -1.27 -1.90
CA GLY A 111 5.84 0.04 -2.45
C GLY A 111 4.89 0.33 -3.62
N PHE A 112 3.85 1.13 -3.41
CA PHE A 112 2.98 1.65 -4.46
C PHE A 112 3.57 2.94 -5.01
N ARG A 113 3.77 3.01 -6.33
CA ARG A 113 4.47 4.12 -7.00
C ARG A 113 3.57 4.83 -8.01
N ALA A 114 4.00 5.98 -8.51
CA ALA A 114 3.21 6.90 -9.33
C ALA A 114 2.49 6.28 -10.56
N ASN A 115 2.95 5.15 -11.07
CA ASN A 115 2.27 4.45 -12.17
C ASN A 115 1.50 3.21 -11.69
N THR A 116 1.09 3.16 -10.43
CA THR A 116 0.11 2.18 -9.96
C THR A 116 -1.25 2.49 -10.60
N ASN A 117 -1.95 1.46 -11.07
CA ASN A 117 -3.34 1.61 -11.47
C ASN A 117 -4.23 1.53 -10.22
N ASP A 118 -4.49 2.69 -9.61
CA ASP A 118 -5.20 2.79 -8.34
C ASP A 118 -6.60 2.16 -8.41
N SER A 119 -7.33 2.38 -9.50
CA SER A 119 -8.69 1.84 -9.68
C SER A 119 -8.76 0.31 -9.75
N LYS A 120 -7.64 -0.34 -10.06
CA LYS A 120 -7.48 -1.80 -10.10
C LYS A 120 -6.71 -2.35 -8.90
N THR A 121 -6.23 -1.51 -7.99
CA THR A 121 -5.40 -1.93 -6.86
C THR A 121 -6.21 -2.01 -5.58
N LEU A 122 -6.30 -3.24 -5.04
CA LEU A 122 -7.11 -3.55 -3.87
C LEU A 122 -6.39 -4.56 -2.96
N LEU A 123 -6.26 -4.21 -1.69
CA LEU A 123 -5.95 -5.12 -0.59
C LEU A 123 -7.17 -5.16 0.34
N ASP A 124 -7.94 -6.25 0.33
CA ASP A 124 -9.17 -6.41 1.10
C ASP A 124 -9.08 -7.64 2.01
N SER A 125 -9.42 -7.50 3.27
CA SER A 125 -9.42 -8.60 4.23
C SER A 125 -8.07 -9.35 4.29
N CYS A 126 -6.97 -8.65 4.03
CA CYS A 126 -5.63 -9.21 4.03
C CYS A 126 -4.99 -9.14 5.41
N ILE A 127 -3.99 -10.01 5.63
CA ILE A 127 -3.06 -9.90 6.77
C ILE A 127 -1.70 -9.49 6.18
N ILE A 128 -1.13 -8.39 6.70
CA ILE A 128 0.19 -7.88 6.29
C ILE A 128 1.05 -7.76 7.54
N GLN A 129 2.09 -8.59 7.62
CA GLN A 129 2.91 -8.67 8.84
C GLN A 129 4.40 -8.88 8.57
N ASP A 130 5.20 -8.59 9.58
CA ASP A 130 6.64 -8.78 9.62
C ASP A 130 7.39 -7.89 8.59
N ALA A 131 6.84 -6.73 8.24
CA ALA A 131 7.43 -5.78 7.30
C ALA A 131 8.15 -4.62 8.01
N SER A 132 9.12 -4.03 7.33
CA SER A 132 9.71 -2.75 7.74
C SER A 132 8.70 -1.61 7.60
N TRP A 133 8.09 -1.46 6.43
CA TRP A 133 6.88 -0.70 6.18
C TRP A 133 5.84 -1.62 5.55
N ALA A 134 4.72 -1.84 6.19
CA ALA A 134 3.69 -2.68 5.60
C ALA A 134 3.28 -2.16 4.22
N ILE A 135 3.08 -0.84 4.11
CA ILE A 135 2.66 -0.15 2.88
C ILE A 135 3.34 1.21 2.80
N TYR A 136 3.90 1.51 1.63
CA TYR A 136 4.53 2.78 1.31
C TYR A 136 3.97 3.31 -0.01
N CYS A 137 3.27 4.46 0.02
CA CYS A 137 2.66 5.09 -1.16
C CYS A 137 3.44 6.34 -1.57
N THR A 138 3.88 6.40 -2.83
CA THR A 138 4.56 7.55 -3.45
C THR A 138 3.94 7.84 -4.81
N GLY A 139 3.04 8.80 -4.87
CA GLY A 139 2.27 9.12 -6.07
C GLY A 139 1.25 8.06 -6.48
N ALA A 140 0.73 7.28 -5.52
CA ALA A 140 -0.24 6.21 -5.74
C ALA A 140 -1.29 6.18 -4.63
N SER A 141 -2.52 5.84 -4.98
CA SER A 141 -3.69 5.89 -4.10
C SER A 141 -4.45 4.55 -4.08
N PRO A 142 -3.82 3.46 -3.60
CA PRO A 142 -4.45 2.14 -3.55
C PRO A 142 -5.61 2.10 -2.55
N THR A 143 -6.52 1.14 -2.71
CA THR A 143 -7.54 0.82 -1.72
C THR A 143 -7.05 -0.29 -0.78
N ILE A 144 -7.01 0.02 0.52
CA ILE A 144 -6.63 -0.89 1.60
C ILE A 144 -7.78 -0.92 2.60
N LYS A 145 -8.48 -2.05 2.69
CA LYS A 145 -9.65 -2.12 3.57
C LYS A 145 -9.81 -3.45 4.28
N ASN A 146 -10.54 -3.42 5.41
CA ASN A 146 -10.89 -4.61 6.21
C ASN A 146 -9.69 -5.48 6.57
N SER A 147 -8.47 -4.94 6.52
CA SER A 147 -7.22 -5.69 6.61
C SER A 147 -6.59 -5.55 7.99
N THR A 148 -5.79 -6.53 8.35
CA THR A 148 -5.00 -6.55 9.58
C THR A 148 -3.54 -6.28 9.25
N ILE A 149 -3.00 -5.20 9.79
CA ILE A 149 -1.61 -4.78 9.64
C ILE A 149 -0.96 -4.93 11.01
N ASN A 150 -0.18 -6.01 11.18
CA ASN A 150 0.32 -6.37 12.51
C ASN A 150 1.80 -6.79 12.50
N ASN A 151 2.45 -6.69 13.66
CA ASN A 151 3.86 -7.10 13.84
C ASN A 151 4.81 -6.45 12.83
N ASN A 152 4.53 -5.22 12.38
CA ASN A 152 5.42 -4.49 11.47
C ASN A 152 6.25 -3.47 12.25
N THR A 153 7.37 -3.06 11.68
CA THR A 153 8.07 -1.90 12.23
C THR A 153 7.21 -0.64 12.04
N ASN A 154 6.69 -0.43 10.83
CA ASN A 154 5.78 0.66 10.53
C ASN A 154 4.55 0.16 9.73
N GLY A 155 3.44 0.87 9.84
CA GLY A 155 2.21 0.54 9.14
C GLY A 155 2.14 1.15 7.75
N ILE A 156 1.45 2.29 7.58
CA ILE A 156 1.24 2.94 6.28
C ILE A 156 1.93 4.30 6.23
N TYR A 157 2.70 4.53 5.16
CA TYR A 157 3.21 5.84 4.77
C TYR A 157 2.53 6.29 3.48
N SER A 158 2.12 7.56 3.42
CA SER A 158 1.60 8.19 2.21
C SER A 158 2.25 9.55 2.02
N ASP A 159 2.85 9.80 0.84
CA ASP A 159 3.42 11.11 0.52
C ASP A 159 2.35 12.13 0.10
N GLY A 160 2.76 13.39 -0.15
CA GLY A 160 1.85 14.47 -0.51
C GLY A 160 1.18 14.34 -1.90
N SER A 161 1.54 13.34 -2.69
CA SER A 161 0.95 13.04 -4.00
C SER A 161 0.08 11.78 -3.99
N SER A 162 -0.19 11.23 -2.81
CA SER A 162 -0.90 9.96 -2.60
C SER A 162 -2.09 10.15 -1.65
N SER A 163 -3.27 9.70 -2.06
CA SER A 163 -4.50 9.69 -1.24
C SER A 163 -5.10 8.29 -1.16
N PRO A 164 -4.45 7.33 -0.47
CA PRO A 164 -4.94 5.96 -0.38
C PRO A 164 -6.26 5.90 0.39
N ILE A 165 -7.14 4.98 -0.02
CA ILE A 165 -8.36 4.65 0.73
C ILE A 165 -7.98 3.66 1.84
N ILE A 166 -8.15 4.05 3.10
CA ILE A 166 -7.76 3.27 4.28
C ILE A 166 -8.99 3.05 5.15
N TRP A 167 -9.75 1.98 4.91
CA TRP A 167 -11.04 1.75 5.57
C TRP A 167 -11.07 0.48 6.42
N ASN A 168 -11.61 0.59 7.63
CA ASN A 168 -11.88 -0.56 8.52
C ASN A 168 -10.65 -1.45 8.74
N ASN A 169 -9.45 -0.86 8.81
CA ASN A 169 -8.23 -1.62 9.05
C ASN A 169 -7.90 -1.69 10.54
N THR A 170 -7.32 -2.79 10.94
CA THR A 170 -6.79 -3.00 12.30
C THR A 170 -5.27 -2.96 12.27
N PHE A 171 -4.69 -2.11 13.12
CA PHE A 171 -3.24 -2.01 13.31
C PHE A 171 -2.86 -2.51 14.71
N SER A 172 -1.95 -3.47 14.78
CA SER A 172 -1.51 -4.00 16.07
C SER A 172 -0.03 -4.36 16.10
N ASN A 173 0.58 -4.19 17.26
CA ASN A 173 1.98 -4.51 17.48
C ASN A 173 2.93 -3.79 16.50
N ILE A 174 2.64 -2.53 16.16
CA ILE A 174 3.50 -1.67 15.35
C ILE A 174 4.50 -1.00 16.29
N THR A 175 5.80 -1.22 16.04
CA THR A 175 6.86 -0.73 16.92
C THR A 175 7.30 0.71 16.62
N GLY A 176 7.00 1.22 15.43
CA GLY A 176 7.27 2.59 15.00
C GLY A 176 5.98 3.39 14.73
N THR A 177 5.84 3.90 13.52
CA THR A 177 4.72 4.74 13.11
C THR A 177 3.55 3.90 12.57
N THR A 178 2.35 4.08 13.13
CA THR A 178 1.16 3.34 12.68
C THR A 178 0.70 3.84 11.31
N ILE A 179 0.47 5.14 11.16
CA ILE A 179 0.15 5.79 9.87
C ILE A 179 0.85 7.14 9.83
N SER A 180 1.40 7.50 8.67
CA SER A 180 2.01 8.81 8.43
C SER A 180 1.53 9.36 7.09
N MET A 181 0.92 10.55 7.09
CA MET A 181 0.31 11.18 5.93
C MET A 181 0.62 12.68 5.86
N GLU A 182 0.60 13.25 4.67
CA GLU A 182 0.65 14.69 4.49
C GLU A 182 -0.69 15.34 4.87
N VAL A 183 -0.62 16.51 5.46
CA VAL A 183 -1.78 17.28 5.93
C VAL A 183 -2.82 17.55 4.85
N THR A 184 -2.39 17.74 3.62
CA THR A 184 -3.24 17.99 2.45
C THR A 184 -3.97 16.76 1.92
N GLN A 185 -3.62 15.56 2.41
CA GLN A 185 -4.17 14.28 1.97
C GLN A 185 -5.12 13.63 2.99
N ILE A 186 -5.41 14.35 4.07
CA ILE A 186 -6.37 13.87 5.07
C ILE A 186 -7.77 14.24 4.62
N ASP A 187 -8.61 13.24 4.44
CA ASP A 187 -10.01 13.39 4.01
C ASP A 187 -10.85 12.18 4.45
N SER A 188 -12.06 12.07 3.91
CA SER A 188 -13.00 10.98 4.19
C SER A 188 -12.55 9.60 3.72
N SER A 189 -11.41 9.50 3.02
CA SER A 189 -10.85 8.21 2.57
C SER A 189 -10.25 7.38 3.71
N ILE A 190 -10.13 7.98 4.92
CA ILE A 190 -9.59 7.31 6.11
C ILE A 190 -10.71 7.17 7.14
N ASN A 191 -11.12 5.94 7.44
CA ASN A 191 -12.25 5.71 8.34
C ASN A 191 -12.22 4.31 8.98
N GLY A 192 -12.86 4.17 10.17
CA GLY A 192 -13.11 2.89 10.83
C GLY A 192 -11.84 2.18 11.30
N LEU A 193 -10.79 2.92 11.65
CA LEU A 193 -9.53 2.36 12.08
C LEU A 193 -9.58 1.87 13.54
N THR A 194 -8.94 0.76 13.80
CA THR A 194 -8.71 0.25 15.16
C THR A 194 -7.23 0.02 15.40
N VAL A 195 -6.78 0.30 16.62
CA VAL A 195 -5.37 0.17 17.02
C VAL A 195 -5.26 -0.55 18.36
N SER A 196 -4.23 -1.39 18.50
CA SER A 196 -3.92 -2.06 19.76
C SER A 196 -2.45 -2.41 19.87
N ASN A 197 -1.87 -2.21 21.06
CA ASN A 197 -0.50 -2.59 21.37
C ASN A 197 0.58 -1.98 20.46
N ASN A 198 0.31 -0.82 19.84
CA ASN A 198 1.30 -0.11 19.04
C ASN A 198 2.08 0.87 19.91
N THR A 199 3.31 1.18 19.52
CA THR A 199 4.05 2.28 20.15
C THR A 199 3.33 3.62 19.96
N ASN A 200 2.72 3.81 18.80
CA ASN A 200 1.98 5.01 18.42
C ASN A 200 0.58 4.66 17.93
N ASN A 201 -0.45 5.06 18.69
CA ASN A 201 -1.87 4.80 18.36
C ASN A 201 -2.53 6.05 17.77
N PHE A 202 -1.89 6.69 16.79
CA PHE A 202 -2.37 7.91 16.13
C PHE A 202 -1.87 7.96 14.68
N ILE A 203 -2.51 8.84 13.90
CA ILE A 203 -2.03 9.22 12.57
C ILE A 203 -1.04 10.37 12.74
N VAL A 204 0.18 10.21 12.32
CA VAL A 204 1.18 11.27 12.23
C VAL A 204 0.86 12.12 11.00
N VAL A 205 0.50 13.37 11.25
CA VAL A 205 0.20 14.35 10.20
C VAL A 205 1.46 15.16 9.93
N ARG A 206 1.98 15.05 8.73
CA ARG A 206 3.15 15.77 8.23
C ARG A 206 2.73 16.98 7.41
N GLY A 207 3.65 17.94 7.26
CA GLY A 207 3.40 19.20 6.60
C GLY A 207 2.87 20.24 7.57
N ASP A 208 2.92 21.50 7.14
CA ASP A 208 2.68 22.67 7.99
C ASP A 208 1.63 23.61 7.41
N ARG A 209 1.02 23.27 6.25
CA ARG A 209 0.19 24.25 5.53
C ARG A 209 -1.03 23.65 4.85
N LEU A 210 -2.18 24.30 5.07
CA LEU A 210 -3.40 24.15 4.29
C LEU A 210 -3.70 25.48 3.59
N SER A 211 -3.45 25.59 2.29
CA SER A 211 -3.52 26.87 1.59
C SER A 211 -3.97 26.78 0.13
N GLU A 212 -4.57 25.65 -0.32
CA GLU A 212 -5.05 25.53 -1.68
C GLU A 212 -6.35 26.33 -1.85
N TYR A 213 -6.39 27.20 -2.86
CA TYR A 213 -7.56 28.01 -3.18
C TYR A 213 -8.78 27.14 -3.54
N GLY A 214 -9.92 27.46 -2.92
CA GLY A 214 -11.20 26.77 -3.18
C GLY A 214 -11.28 25.32 -2.73
N ARG A 215 -10.32 24.84 -1.93
CA ARG A 215 -10.35 23.50 -1.36
C ARG A 215 -10.88 23.52 0.08
N THR A 216 -11.80 22.64 0.38
CA THR A 216 -12.23 22.29 1.73
C THR A 216 -11.45 21.09 2.23
N TYR A 217 -10.99 21.14 3.46
CA TYR A 217 -10.27 20.05 4.11
C TYR A 217 -11.15 19.49 5.24
N ASP A 218 -11.76 18.33 4.99
CA ASP A 218 -12.66 17.66 5.94
C ASP A 218 -11.91 16.61 6.73
N TRP A 219 -11.44 16.94 7.91
CA TRP A 219 -10.83 15.99 8.83
C TRP A 219 -11.89 15.28 9.65
N LEU A 220 -12.31 14.13 9.20
CA LEU A 220 -13.29 13.31 9.89
C LEU A 220 -12.62 12.47 10.97
N ASP A 221 -13.43 11.92 11.88
CA ASP A 221 -12.95 10.94 12.88
C ASP A 221 -12.61 9.61 12.21
N PRO A 222 -11.33 9.24 12.09
CA PRO A 222 -10.92 7.96 11.49
C PRO A 222 -11.02 6.77 12.47
N GLY A 223 -11.40 7.00 13.73
CA GLY A 223 -11.39 6.04 14.82
C GLY A 223 -10.13 6.08 15.68
N ILE A 224 -9.13 6.88 15.33
CA ILE A 224 -7.87 7.10 16.08
C ILE A 224 -7.45 8.57 15.99
N PRO A 225 -6.76 9.12 17.01
CA PRO A 225 -6.42 10.55 17.00
C PRO A 225 -5.39 10.90 15.91
N TYR A 226 -5.41 12.16 15.50
CA TYR A 226 -4.35 12.79 14.70
C TYR A 226 -3.30 13.42 15.62
N ARG A 227 -2.04 13.35 15.22
CA ARG A 227 -0.93 14.07 15.84
C ARG A 227 -0.19 14.88 14.79
N LEU A 228 -0.19 16.20 14.93
CA LEU A 228 0.63 17.07 14.11
C LEU A 228 2.11 16.91 14.47
N ASP A 229 2.96 16.74 13.47
CA ASP A 229 4.41 16.70 13.67
C ASP A 229 5.05 18.09 13.73
N SER A 230 4.33 19.12 13.23
CA SER A 230 4.73 20.52 13.30
C SER A 230 3.51 21.43 13.54
N HIS A 231 3.72 22.76 13.58
CA HIS A 231 2.61 23.72 13.54
C HIS A 231 1.83 23.59 12.23
N LEU A 232 0.57 23.96 12.24
CA LEU A 232 -0.29 23.96 11.06
C LEU A 232 -0.77 25.39 10.79
N ASP A 233 -0.37 25.92 9.65
CA ASP A 233 -0.86 27.17 9.12
C ASP A 233 -2.06 26.94 8.20
N VAL A 234 -3.15 27.63 8.47
CA VAL A 234 -4.35 27.60 7.62
C VAL A 234 -4.58 29.01 7.08
N TYR A 235 -4.42 29.19 5.78
CA TYR A 235 -4.68 30.47 5.14
C TYR A 235 -5.06 30.32 3.68
N ALA A 236 -5.82 31.29 3.16
CA ALA A 236 -6.15 31.33 1.75
C ALA A 236 -4.89 31.56 0.91
N SER A 237 -4.67 30.76 -0.11
CA SER A 237 -3.71 31.13 -1.14
C SER A 237 -4.28 32.31 -1.92
N SER A 238 -3.46 33.34 -2.18
CA SER A 238 -3.89 34.51 -2.94
C SER A 238 -4.34 34.10 -4.32
N ASN A 239 -5.65 34.19 -4.59
CA ASN A 239 -6.14 34.28 -5.96
C ASN A 239 -5.75 35.68 -6.46
N PRO A 240 -5.01 35.86 -7.55
CA PRO A 240 -4.67 37.18 -8.06
C PRO A 240 -5.88 38.05 -8.45
N THR A 241 -7.09 37.49 -8.46
CA THR A 241 -8.36 38.18 -8.74
C THR A 241 -9.30 38.30 -7.54
N ASP A 242 -8.93 37.75 -6.38
CA ASP A 242 -9.74 37.79 -5.15
C ASP A 242 -9.10 38.75 -4.14
N THR A 243 -9.89 39.70 -3.64
CA THR A 243 -9.45 40.68 -2.67
C THR A 243 -9.75 40.29 -1.22
N ASP A 244 -10.48 39.20 -1.02
CA ASP A 244 -11.03 38.90 0.32
C ASP A 244 -10.20 37.87 1.11
N ASN A 245 -9.29 37.10 0.50
CA ASN A 245 -8.34 36.19 1.17
C ASN A 245 -8.91 35.31 2.30
N ASP A 246 -10.17 34.88 2.18
CA ASP A 246 -10.81 34.08 3.23
C ASP A 246 -10.49 32.58 3.07
N ALA A 247 -9.81 32.00 4.06
CA ALA A 247 -9.68 30.55 4.20
C ALA A 247 -10.81 30.02 5.09
N THR A 248 -11.54 29.05 4.61
CA THR A 248 -12.49 28.29 5.41
C THR A 248 -11.87 26.94 5.81
N VAL A 249 -11.94 26.61 7.10
CA VAL A 249 -11.51 25.33 7.69
C VAL A 249 -12.75 24.53 8.05
#